data_67f3a420bc1c3822a7fa42d7f238da1c
#
_entry.id   67f3a420bc1c3822a7fa42d7f238da1c
#
_cell.length_a   1.000
_cell.length_b   1.000
_cell.length_c   1.000
_cell.angle_alpha   90.00
_cell.angle_beta   90.00
_cell.angle_gamma   90.00
#
_symmetry.space_group_name_H-M   'P 1'
#
loop_
_entity.id
_entity.type
_entity.pdbx_description
1 polymer ?
#
loop_
_entity_poly.entity_id
_entity_poly.type
_entity_poly.pdbx_seq_one_letter_code
_entity_poly.pdbx_strand_id
1 'polypeptide(L)'
;FFIYFIFNFKKFKKFIPNFLLSFSIFSILLIPHLIWLFENNFVTIFYGLNRSGLSDFHIANHFINPIIFLIKQILTLIPFFIMCFVILKKFKFKLKINNKKIFFLVSINLIPFLLILSTSIITGAKIRTMWMTPFYLFLGTMFLEIFRKNIEMKKIKKFFYFFLFFFILSPSLYLGVSI
;
A
#
# COMPACT_ATOMS: atom_id res chain seq x y z
N PHE A 1 -1.86 -10.95 1.82
CA PHE A 1 -1.93 -12.28 1.16
C PHE A 1 -2.06 -13.41 2.19
N PHE A 2 -1.15 -13.46 3.21
CA PHE A 2 -1.11 -14.51 4.22
C PHE A 2 -2.43 -14.61 5.02
N ILE A 3 -2.99 -13.49 5.44
CA ILE A 3 -4.29 -13.43 6.14
C ILE A 3 -5.41 -13.98 5.26
N TYR A 4 -5.47 -13.61 3.97
CA TYR A 4 -6.45 -14.17 3.04
C TYR A 4 -6.28 -15.68 2.86
N PHE A 5 -5.04 -16.17 2.83
CA PHE A 5 -4.71 -17.58 2.77
C PHE A 5 -5.21 -18.34 3.99
N ILE A 6 -5.02 -17.81 5.21
CA ILE A 6 -5.51 -18.43 6.45
C ILE A 6 -7.02 -18.60 6.42
N PHE A 7 -7.77 -17.56 6.07
CA PHE A 7 -9.24 -17.62 6.01
C PHE A 7 -9.78 -18.57 4.93
N ASN A 8 -9.00 -18.89 3.92
CA ASN A 8 -9.38 -19.78 2.84
C ASN A 8 -8.56 -21.09 2.80
N PHE A 9 -7.93 -21.47 3.90
CA PHE A 9 -6.94 -22.56 3.98
C PHE A 9 -7.44 -23.88 3.38
N LYS A 10 -8.69 -24.29 3.66
CA LYS A 10 -9.29 -25.52 3.10
C LYS A 10 -9.24 -25.59 1.59
N LYS A 11 -9.45 -24.44 0.91
CA LYS A 11 -9.40 -24.34 -0.55
C LYS A 11 -7.97 -24.42 -1.10
N PHE A 12 -7.00 -23.91 -0.34
CA PHE A 12 -5.60 -23.82 -0.76
C PHE A 12 -4.75 -25.03 -0.33
N LYS A 13 -5.30 -25.96 0.46
CA LYS A 13 -4.58 -27.15 0.97
C LYS A 13 -3.84 -27.92 -0.14
N LYS A 14 -4.45 -28.07 -1.33
CA LYS A 14 -3.84 -28.75 -2.47
C LYS A 14 -2.60 -28.05 -3.04
N PHE A 15 -2.40 -26.75 -2.75
CA PHE A 15 -1.25 -25.97 -3.23
C PHE A 15 -0.11 -25.89 -2.21
N ILE A 16 -0.24 -26.54 -1.04
CA ILE A 16 0.78 -26.55 0.01
C ILE A 16 2.14 -27.04 -0.52
N PRO A 17 2.24 -28.12 -1.32
CA PRO A 17 3.55 -28.55 -1.84
C PRO A 17 4.22 -27.49 -2.68
N ASN A 18 3.47 -26.81 -3.55
CA ASN A 18 4.01 -25.72 -4.39
C ASN A 18 4.43 -24.52 -3.53
N PHE A 19 3.69 -24.22 -2.46
CA PHE A 19 4.06 -23.17 -1.51
C PHE A 19 5.36 -23.53 -0.76
N LEU A 20 5.49 -24.77 -0.31
CA LEU A 20 6.71 -25.24 0.37
C LEU A 20 7.91 -25.20 -0.56
N LEU A 21 7.76 -25.63 -1.82
CA LEU A 21 8.81 -25.53 -2.83
C LEU A 21 9.24 -24.07 -3.05
N SER A 22 8.29 -23.16 -3.23
CA SER A 22 8.57 -21.73 -3.42
C SER A 22 9.25 -21.13 -2.21
N PHE A 23 8.82 -21.51 -1.00
CA PHE A 23 9.44 -21.05 0.26
C PHE A 23 10.86 -21.56 0.41
N SER A 24 11.12 -22.85 0.05
CA SER A 24 12.47 -23.42 0.09
C SER A 24 13.42 -22.71 -0.88
N ILE A 25 12.99 -22.45 -2.11
CA ILE A 25 13.77 -21.72 -3.10
C ILE A 25 14.05 -20.29 -2.59
N PHE A 26 13.03 -19.60 -2.08
CA PHE A 26 13.19 -18.26 -1.50
C PHE A 26 14.21 -18.27 -0.36
N SER A 27 14.13 -19.25 0.55
CA SER A 27 15.05 -19.36 1.69
C SER A 27 16.49 -19.58 1.24
N ILE A 28 16.72 -20.45 0.24
CA ILE A 28 18.05 -20.71 -0.32
C ILE A 28 18.62 -19.43 -0.94
N LEU A 29 17.81 -18.69 -1.71
CA LEU A 29 18.24 -17.42 -2.33
C LEU A 29 18.50 -16.33 -1.30
N LEU A 30 17.89 -16.40 -0.12
CA LEU A 30 18.10 -15.45 0.96
C LEU A 30 19.39 -15.69 1.77
N ILE A 31 19.92 -16.93 1.77
CA ILE A 31 21.13 -17.30 2.54
C ILE A 31 22.30 -16.36 2.27
N PRO A 32 22.72 -16.04 1.03
CA PRO A 32 23.84 -15.14 0.79
C PRO A 32 23.64 -13.75 1.42
N HIS A 33 22.41 -13.24 1.35
CA HIS A 33 22.07 -11.96 1.98
C HIS A 33 22.14 -12.01 3.51
N LEU A 34 21.69 -13.10 4.11
CA LEU A 34 21.79 -13.29 5.57
C LEU A 34 23.25 -13.39 6.02
N ILE A 35 24.08 -14.15 5.29
CA ILE A 35 25.53 -14.24 5.59
C ILE A 35 26.15 -12.84 5.54
N TRP A 36 25.91 -12.10 4.45
CA TRP A 36 26.39 -10.72 4.30
C TRP A 36 25.93 -9.82 5.46
N LEU A 37 24.67 -9.95 5.91
CA LEU A 37 24.12 -9.19 7.02
C LEU A 37 24.85 -9.46 8.33
N PHE A 38 25.16 -10.74 8.62
CA PHE A 38 25.95 -11.12 9.78
C PHE A 38 27.38 -10.57 9.72
N GLU A 39 28.04 -10.70 8.57
CA GLU A 39 29.41 -10.20 8.37
C GLU A 39 29.50 -8.67 8.48
N ASN A 40 28.44 -7.95 8.09
CA ASN A 40 28.39 -6.48 8.15
C ASN A 40 27.65 -5.92 9.37
N ASN A 41 27.57 -6.67 10.48
CA ASN A 41 26.99 -6.22 11.76
C ASN A 41 25.58 -5.62 11.60
N PHE A 42 24.75 -6.20 10.74
CA PHE A 42 23.35 -5.77 10.52
C PHE A 42 23.21 -4.29 10.13
N VAL A 43 24.19 -3.71 9.45
CA VAL A 43 24.25 -2.28 9.12
C VAL A 43 22.96 -1.75 8.47
N THR A 44 22.34 -2.53 7.57
CA THR A 44 21.08 -2.13 6.89
C THR A 44 19.91 -2.07 7.85
N ILE A 45 19.86 -2.98 8.84
CA ILE A 45 18.82 -3.01 9.86
C ILE A 45 18.97 -1.79 10.78
N PHE A 46 20.17 -1.54 11.30
CA PHE A 46 20.44 -0.36 12.14
C PHE A 46 20.20 0.94 11.40
N TYR A 47 20.58 1.02 10.12
CA TYR A 47 20.27 2.17 9.28
C TYR A 47 18.75 2.39 9.16
N GLY A 48 17.97 1.32 8.93
CA GLY A 48 16.52 1.40 8.87
C GLY A 48 15.89 1.85 10.19
N LEU A 49 16.36 1.32 11.32
CA LEU A 49 15.91 1.69 12.66
C LEU A 49 16.21 3.17 12.96
N ASN A 50 17.42 3.63 12.72
CA ASN A 50 17.79 5.03 12.92
C ASN A 50 16.97 5.97 12.03
N ARG A 51 16.76 5.58 10.77
CA ARG A 51 15.97 6.38 9.81
C ARG A 51 14.47 6.43 10.11
N SER A 52 13.97 5.47 10.88
CA SER A 52 12.58 5.47 11.37
C SER A 52 12.38 6.31 12.63
N GLY A 53 13.46 6.91 13.20
CA GLY A 53 13.39 7.71 14.42
C GLY A 53 13.10 6.90 15.67
N LEU A 54 13.38 5.59 15.67
CA LEU A 54 13.21 4.70 16.82
C LEU A 54 14.28 4.93 17.90
N SER A 55 15.37 5.62 17.56
CA SER A 55 16.40 6.03 18.54
C SER A 55 15.90 7.11 19.51
N ASP A 56 14.93 7.93 19.12
CA ASP A 56 14.43 9.05 19.92
C ASP A 56 13.03 8.73 20.45
N PHE A 57 13.00 8.02 21.59
CA PHE A 57 11.75 7.61 22.22
C PHE A 57 11.04 8.82 22.87
N HIS A 58 9.93 9.25 22.26
CA HIS A 58 8.99 10.21 22.84
C HIS A 58 7.59 9.65 22.76
N ILE A 59 6.84 9.63 23.86
CA ILE A 59 5.45 9.15 23.90
C ILE A 59 4.59 9.88 22.87
N ALA A 60 4.82 11.17 22.64
CA ALA A 60 4.11 11.94 21.62
C ALA A 60 4.25 11.36 20.20
N ASN A 61 5.35 10.68 19.87
CA ASN A 61 5.59 10.09 18.56
C ASN A 61 4.59 8.98 18.23
N HIS A 62 4.05 8.27 19.23
CA HIS A 62 3.05 7.22 19.04
C HIS A 62 1.71 7.77 18.52
N PHE A 63 1.46 9.07 18.68
CA PHE A 63 0.24 9.74 18.18
C PHE A 63 0.54 10.64 16.98
N ILE A 64 1.60 11.43 17.05
CA ILE A 64 1.94 12.41 16.01
C ILE A 64 2.32 11.72 14.70
N ASN A 65 3.22 10.74 14.75
CA ASN A 65 3.74 10.08 13.54
C ASN A 65 2.66 9.33 12.74
N PRO A 66 1.74 8.54 13.37
CA PRO A 66 0.62 7.93 12.65
C PRO A 66 -0.31 8.95 12.00
N ILE A 67 -0.62 10.06 12.70
CA ILE A 67 -1.49 11.11 12.16
C ILE A 67 -0.83 11.79 10.95
N ILE A 68 0.43 12.17 11.07
CA ILE A 68 1.20 12.74 9.95
C ILE A 68 1.25 11.76 8.77
N PHE A 69 1.46 10.48 9.05
CA PHE A 69 1.45 9.45 8.03
C PHE A 69 0.11 9.39 7.31
N LEU A 70 -1.01 9.34 8.05
CA LEU A 70 -2.38 9.34 7.50
C LEU A 70 -2.64 10.55 6.60
N ILE A 71 -2.31 11.75 7.08
CA ILE A 71 -2.50 12.99 6.32
C ILE A 71 -1.71 12.92 5.01
N LYS A 72 -0.44 12.52 5.07
CA LYS A 72 0.40 12.38 3.88
C LYS A 72 -0.14 11.33 2.89
N GLN A 73 -0.69 10.22 3.37
CA GLN A 73 -1.31 9.21 2.50
C GLN A 73 -2.56 9.76 1.80
N ILE A 74 -3.42 10.46 2.53
CA ILE A 74 -4.61 11.11 1.96
C ILE A 74 -4.20 12.10 0.89
N LEU A 75 -3.24 13.00 1.18
CA LEU A 75 -2.73 13.99 0.22
C LEU A 75 -2.16 13.33 -1.05
N THR A 76 -1.39 12.27 -0.90
CA THR A 76 -0.81 11.52 -2.04
C THR A 76 -1.90 10.88 -2.91
N LEU A 77 -3.02 10.47 -2.32
CA LEU A 77 -4.12 9.81 -3.03
C LEU A 77 -5.16 10.79 -3.59
N ILE A 78 -5.10 12.09 -3.27
CA ILE A 78 -6.05 13.10 -3.79
C ILE A 78 -6.16 13.07 -5.32
N PRO A 79 -5.06 13.10 -6.11
CA PRO A 79 -5.16 13.05 -7.56
C PRO A 79 -5.90 11.80 -8.05
N PHE A 80 -5.60 10.65 -7.47
CA PHE A 80 -6.29 9.40 -7.79
C PHE A 80 -7.79 9.49 -7.50
N PHE A 81 -8.20 9.98 -6.34
CA PHE A 81 -9.61 10.10 -5.99
C PHE A 81 -10.33 11.10 -6.88
N ILE A 82 -9.72 12.24 -7.22
CA ILE A 82 -10.31 13.21 -8.17
C ILE A 82 -10.60 12.53 -9.51
N MET A 83 -9.63 11.82 -10.08
CA MET A 83 -9.81 11.08 -11.33
C MET A 83 -10.94 10.05 -11.22
N CYS A 84 -10.98 9.32 -10.12
CA CYS A 84 -12.01 8.32 -9.84
C CYS A 84 -13.41 8.94 -9.74
N PHE A 85 -13.56 10.08 -9.05
CA PHE A 85 -14.86 10.75 -8.93
C PHE A 85 -15.36 11.32 -10.24
N VAL A 86 -14.48 11.80 -11.10
CA VAL A 86 -14.86 12.33 -12.43
C VAL A 86 -15.56 11.30 -13.30
N ILE A 87 -15.18 10.01 -13.22
CA ILE A 87 -15.75 8.94 -14.05
C ILE A 87 -17.08 8.41 -13.50
N LEU A 88 -17.45 8.75 -12.26
CA LEU A 88 -18.68 8.26 -11.65
C LEU A 88 -19.90 9.05 -12.12
N LYS A 89 -21.03 8.33 -12.36
CA LYS A 89 -22.36 8.92 -12.57
C LYS A 89 -23.01 9.36 -11.27
N LYS A 90 -22.93 8.48 -10.27
CA LYS A 90 -23.46 8.70 -8.90
C LYS A 90 -22.52 8.03 -7.90
N PHE A 91 -22.28 8.70 -6.79
CA PHE A 91 -21.53 8.12 -5.68
C PHE A 91 -22.47 7.25 -4.83
N LYS A 92 -22.55 5.95 -5.15
CA LYS A 92 -23.24 4.96 -4.33
C LYS A 92 -22.23 3.92 -3.89
N PHE A 93 -21.76 4.05 -2.68
CA PHE A 93 -20.83 3.10 -2.09
C PHE A 93 -21.60 1.90 -1.52
N LYS A 94 -21.42 0.71 -2.11
CA LYS A 94 -21.94 -0.55 -1.60
C LYS A 94 -20.82 -1.59 -1.56
N LEU A 95 -20.21 -1.74 -0.40
CA LEU A 95 -19.27 -2.84 -0.14
C LEU A 95 -20.05 -4.15 0.02
N LYS A 96 -19.95 -5.02 -0.96
CA LYS A 96 -20.43 -6.40 -0.87
C LYS A 96 -19.27 -7.30 -0.44
N ILE A 97 -18.95 -7.32 0.86
CA ILE A 97 -17.84 -8.12 1.43
C ILE A 97 -18.03 -9.63 1.13
N ASN A 98 -19.25 -10.10 0.94
CA ASN A 98 -19.54 -11.49 0.55
C ASN A 98 -19.03 -11.84 -0.88
N ASN A 99 -18.64 -10.84 -1.69
CA ASN A 99 -17.98 -11.09 -2.97
C ASN A 99 -16.49 -11.38 -2.73
N LYS A 100 -16.05 -12.62 -3.04
CA LYS A 100 -14.66 -13.06 -2.86
C LYS A 100 -13.63 -12.16 -3.54
N LYS A 101 -13.97 -11.59 -4.70
CA LYS A 101 -13.08 -10.65 -5.42
C LYS A 101 -12.90 -9.35 -4.64
N ILE A 102 -14.01 -8.76 -4.17
CA ILE A 102 -13.97 -7.53 -3.36
C ILE A 102 -13.23 -7.78 -2.06
N PHE A 103 -13.51 -8.89 -1.37
CA PHE A 103 -12.81 -9.26 -0.14
C PHE A 103 -11.30 -9.38 -0.37
N PHE A 104 -10.86 -10.04 -1.44
CA PHE A 104 -9.45 -10.16 -1.79
C PHE A 104 -8.82 -8.79 -2.04
N LEU A 105 -9.45 -7.95 -2.88
CA LEU A 105 -8.93 -6.61 -3.22
C LEU A 105 -8.86 -5.68 -2.02
N VAL A 106 -9.87 -5.72 -1.14
CA VAL A 106 -9.87 -4.96 0.12
C VAL A 106 -8.76 -5.46 1.03
N SER A 107 -8.59 -6.77 1.16
CA SER A 107 -7.55 -7.35 2.00
C SER A 107 -6.15 -6.95 1.55
N ILE A 108 -5.84 -7.00 0.25
CA ILE A 108 -4.50 -6.70 -0.26
C ILE A 108 -4.15 -5.21 -0.19
N ASN A 109 -5.15 -4.32 -0.23
CA ASN A 109 -4.93 -2.87 -0.12
C ASN A 109 -4.97 -2.39 1.33
N LEU A 110 -5.97 -2.83 2.10
CA LEU A 110 -6.24 -2.28 3.44
C LEU A 110 -5.37 -2.91 4.53
N ILE A 111 -5.12 -4.23 4.46
CA ILE A 111 -4.37 -4.92 5.52
C ILE A 111 -2.93 -4.39 5.64
N PRO A 112 -2.14 -4.24 4.56
CA PRO A 112 -0.80 -3.65 4.67
C PRO A 112 -0.83 -2.24 5.25
N PHE A 113 -1.82 -1.43 4.84
CA PHE A 113 -1.99 -0.08 5.36
C PHE A 113 -2.25 -0.09 6.87
N LEU A 114 -3.17 -0.94 7.35
CA LEU A 114 -3.48 -1.07 8.77
C LEU A 114 -2.29 -1.61 9.58
N LEU A 115 -1.55 -2.58 9.04
CA LEU A 115 -0.35 -3.12 9.70
C LEU A 115 0.72 -2.06 9.86
N ILE A 116 1.01 -1.27 8.81
CA ILE A 116 1.99 -0.19 8.87
C ILE A 116 1.54 0.89 9.86
N LEU A 117 0.26 1.27 9.83
CA LEU A 117 -0.30 2.24 10.77
C LEU A 117 -0.19 1.74 12.22
N SER A 118 -0.56 0.48 12.47
CA SER A 118 -0.43 -0.16 13.78
C SER A 118 1.03 -0.19 14.26
N THR A 119 1.97 -0.49 13.36
CA THR A 119 3.40 -0.44 13.69
C THR A 119 3.81 0.96 14.13
N SER A 120 3.38 2.01 13.42
CA SER A 120 3.68 3.39 13.79
C SER A 120 3.08 3.77 15.17
N ILE A 121 1.85 3.32 15.46
CA ILE A 121 1.18 3.55 16.75
C ILE A 121 1.92 2.84 17.87
N ILE A 122 2.31 1.58 17.67
CA ILE A 122 2.93 0.76 18.72
C ILE A 122 4.38 1.18 18.99
N THR A 123 5.14 1.49 17.94
CA THR A 123 6.59 1.77 18.05
C THR A 123 6.95 3.25 18.09
N GLY A 124 6.01 4.15 17.75
CA GLY A 124 6.29 5.58 17.54
C GLY A 124 7.12 5.86 16.27
N ALA A 125 7.34 4.86 15.41
CA ALA A 125 8.17 4.98 14.23
C ALA A 125 7.61 5.97 13.20
N LYS A 126 8.52 6.77 12.60
CA LYS A 126 8.22 7.68 11.49
C LYS A 126 8.23 6.93 10.17
N ILE A 127 7.06 6.51 9.70
CA ILE A 127 6.91 5.78 8.44
C ILE A 127 7.02 6.72 7.24
N ARG A 128 7.82 6.35 6.24
CA ARG A 128 7.93 7.11 5.00
C ARG A 128 6.76 6.80 4.06
N THR A 129 6.17 7.85 3.50
CA THR A 129 5.00 7.77 2.62
C THR A 129 5.24 6.85 1.42
N MET A 130 6.44 6.89 0.82
CA MET A 130 6.80 6.10 -0.36
C MET A 130 6.76 4.57 -0.13
N TRP A 131 6.84 4.10 1.12
CA TRP A 131 6.79 2.67 1.42
C TRP A 131 5.39 2.07 1.18
N MET A 132 4.36 2.92 1.09
CA MET A 132 3.00 2.49 0.75
C MET A 132 2.74 2.35 -0.76
N THR A 133 3.58 2.93 -1.62
CA THR A 133 3.36 2.94 -3.07
C THR A 133 3.08 1.55 -3.67
N PRO A 134 3.83 0.47 -3.35
CA PRO A 134 3.55 -0.86 -3.88
C PRO A 134 2.16 -1.40 -3.51
N PHE A 135 1.64 -1.01 -2.35
CA PHE A 135 0.35 -1.49 -1.85
C PHE A 135 -0.85 -0.78 -2.51
N TYR A 136 -0.62 0.33 -3.21
CA TYR A 136 -1.66 1.03 -3.98
C TYR A 136 -1.84 0.49 -5.40
N LEU A 137 -1.02 -0.47 -5.82
CA LEU A 137 -1.06 -1.05 -7.17
C LEU A 137 -2.46 -1.55 -7.56
N PHE A 138 -3.16 -2.17 -6.62
CA PHE A 138 -4.50 -2.72 -6.86
C PHE A 138 -5.64 -1.78 -6.46
N LEU A 139 -5.35 -0.54 -6.04
CA LEU A 139 -6.37 0.41 -5.60
C LEU A 139 -7.33 0.78 -6.75
N GLY A 140 -6.80 0.97 -7.96
CA GLY A 140 -7.60 1.24 -9.15
C GLY A 140 -8.53 0.07 -9.49
N THR A 141 -8.02 -1.16 -9.45
CA THR A 141 -8.85 -2.36 -9.70
C THR A 141 -9.92 -2.52 -8.63
N MET A 142 -9.60 -2.25 -7.37
CA MET A 142 -10.57 -2.27 -6.27
C MET A 142 -11.67 -1.23 -6.50
N PHE A 143 -11.31 0.00 -6.89
CA PHE A 143 -12.26 1.05 -7.21
C PHE A 143 -13.19 0.64 -8.36
N LEU A 144 -12.64 0.11 -9.46
CA LEU A 144 -13.41 -0.35 -10.61
C LEU A 144 -14.41 -1.46 -10.23
N GLU A 145 -14.01 -2.42 -9.40
CA GLU A 145 -14.90 -3.52 -8.99
C GLU A 145 -16.02 -3.03 -8.06
N ILE A 146 -15.72 -2.12 -7.12
CA ILE A 146 -16.71 -1.56 -6.19
C ILE A 146 -17.74 -0.69 -6.94
N PHE A 147 -17.25 0.16 -7.85
CA PHE A 147 -18.10 1.16 -8.54
C PHE A 147 -18.51 0.76 -9.95
N ARG A 148 -18.27 -0.48 -10.40
CA ARG A 148 -18.50 -0.98 -11.76
C ARG A 148 -19.83 -0.55 -12.35
N LYS A 149 -20.92 -0.57 -11.55
CA LYS A 149 -22.28 -0.20 -12.00
C LYS A 149 -22.50 1.32 -12.08
N ASN A 150 -21.62 2.10 -11.49
CA ASN A 150 -21.75 3.55 -11.38
C ASN A 150 -20.79 4.30 -12.32
N ILE A 151 -19.94 3.58 -13.04
CA ILE A 151 -18.99 4.14 -14.01
C ILE A 151 -19.74 4.55 -15.28
N GLU A 152 -19.47 5.76 -15.77
CA GLU A 152 -20.03 6.30 -16.99
C GLU A 152 -18.95 6.43 -18.06
N MET A 153 -18.99 5.52 -19.05
CA MET A 153 -17.98 5.49 -20.13
C MET A 153 -17.91 6.77 -20.95
N LYS A 154 -19.00 7.55 -21.03
CA LYS A 154 -19.01 8.87 -21.70
C LYS A 154 -18.05 9.88 -21.05
N LYS A 155 -17.71 9.68 -19.77
CA LYS A 155 -16.79 10.55 -19.02
C LYS A 155 -15.31 10.14 -19.12
N ILE A 156 -15.00 9.07 -19.87
CA ILE A 156 -13.63 8.57 -19.98
C ILE A 156 -12.66 9.61 -20.56
N LYS A 157 -13.14 10.46 -21.49
CA LYS A 157 -12.34 11.58 -22.03
C LYS A 157 -11.96 12.59 -20.93
N LYS A 158 -12.92 12.92 -20.03
CA LYS A 158 -12.65 13.81 -18.89
C LYS A 158 -11.64 13.19 -17.92
N PHE A 159 -11.81 11.91 -17.63
CA PHE A 159 -10.83 11.16 -16.81
C PHE A 159 -9.42 11.25 -17.40
N PHE A 160 -9.29 11.07 -18.72
CA PHE A 160 -8.00 11.13 -19.40
C PHE A 160 -7.37 12.54 -19.37
N TYR A 161 -8.17 13.60 -19.48
CA TYR A 161 -7.68 14.98 -19.31
C TYR A 161 -7.15 15.23 -17.90
N PHE A 162 -7.84 14.77 -16.85
CA PHE A 162 -7.34 14.87 -15.47
C PHE A 162 -6.08 14.04 -15.26
N PHE A 163 -6.00 12.86 -15.86
CA PHE A 163 -4.79 12.03 -15.83
C PHE A 163 -3.59 12.77 -16.44
N LEU A 164 -3.75 13.32 -17.65
CA LEU A 164 -2.68 14.09 -18.31
C LEU A 164 -2.29 15.33 -17.51
N PHE A 165 -3.28 16.02 -16.95
CA PHE A 165 -3.02 17.18 -16.10
C PHE A 165 -2.15 16.82 -14.91
N PHE A 166 -2.49 15.80 -14.14
CA PHE A 166 -1.69 15.37 -12.98
C PHE A 166 -0.35 14.76 -13.40
N PHE A 167 -0.29 14.07 -14.53
CA PHE A 167 0.94 13.52 -15.08
C PHE A 167 1.96 14.59 -15.43
N ILE A 168 1.54 15.73 -15.96
CA ILE A 168 2.39 16.87 -16.26
C ILE A 168 2.67 17.71 -15.00
N LEU A 169 1.67 17.94 -14.17
CA LEU A 169 1.78 18.76 -12.96
C LEU A 169 2.80 18.19 -11.97
N SER A 170 2.83 16.88 -11.76
CA SER A 170 3.69 16.25 -10.76
C SER A 170 5.19 16.50 -11.01
N PRO A 171 5.77 16.23 -12.19
CA PRO A 171 7.17 16.54 -12.47
C PRO A 171 7.43 18.05 -12.51
N SER A 172 6.46 18.85 -12.97
CA SER A 172 6.60 20.34 -13.01
C SER A 172 6.73 20.92 -11.61
N LEU A 173 5.94 20.44 -10.65
CA LEU A 173 6.05 20.85 -9.25
C LEU A 173 7.39 20.41 -8.63
N TYR A 174 7.86 19.21 -8.97
CA TYR A 174 9.15 18.72 -8.49
C TYR A 174 10.29 19.61 -8.98
N LEU A 175 10.29 19.98 -10.26
CA LEU A 175 11.27 20.90 -10.85
C LEU A 175 11.22 22.28 -10.18
N GLY A 176 10.01 22.82 -9.92
CA GLY A 176 9.85 24.13 -9.29
C GLY A 176 10.30 24.20 -7.83
N VAL A 177 10.34 23.07 -7.12
CA VAL A 177 10.81 23.01 -5.72
C VAL A 177 12.30 22.67 -5.64
N SER A 178 12.89 22.09 -6.69
CA SER A 178 14.30 21.69 -6.73
C SER A 178 15.26 22.79 -7.20
N ILE A 179 14.71 23.92 -7.69
CA ILE A 179 15.45 25.14 -8.07
C ILE A 179 15.41 26.11 -6.91
#